data_2d0a0c3a7f8247aaebdda80afec93a4e
#
_entry.id   2d0a0c3a7f8247aaebdda80afec93a4e
#
_cell.length_a   1.000
_cell.length_b   1.000
_cell.length_c   1.000
_cell.angle_alpha   90.00
_cell.angle_beta   90.00
_cell.angle_gamma   90.00
#
_symmetry.space_group_name_H-M   'P 1'
#
loop_
_entity.id
_entity.type
_entity.pdbx_description
1 polymer ?
#
loop_
_entity_poly.entity_id
_entity_poly.type
_entity_poly.pdbx_seq_one_letter_code
_entity_poly.pdbx_strand_id
1 'polypeptide(L)'
;MKKVLFVINTLGGAGAEKALLELLPRFSPEEYEVSLFVLMGQGELIQELPAHVKLLNQHYSTEPVLNKKGKKVLAGKVMARALSHASLFRNLPYLISNFLEMKKRKNVCVDKLLWKVMADGAWRTTEQYDLAVAYLEGGSAYYVRDYVNAEKKAVFLHVDYARAGSVSYTHLRAHETDQYL
;
A
#
# COMPACT_ATOMS: atom_id res chain seq x y z
N MET A 1 -24.53 6.85 -1.34
CA MET A 1 -23.62 5.68 -1.39
C MET A 1 -22.27 6.16 -0.94
N LYS A 2 -21.65 5.48 0.03
CA LYS A 2 -20.33 5.89 0.57
C LYS A 2 -19.20 5.31 -0.26
N LYS A 3 -18.23 6.13 -0.62
CA LYS A 3 -17.06 5.71 -1.40
C LYS A 3 -15.93 5.25 -0.49
N VAL A 4 -15.52 3.99 -0.63
CA VAL A 4 -14.45 3.39 0.18
C VAL A 4 -13.31 2.94 -0.73
N LEU A 5 -12.10 3.37 -0.43
CA LEU A 5 -10.89 2.93 -1.13
C LEU A 5 -10.05 2.04 -0.21
N PHE A 6 -9.77 0.82 -0.67
CA PHE A 6 -8.74 -0.02 -0.08
C PHE A 6 -7.44 0.08 -0.89
N VAL A 7 -6.32 0.18 -0.19
CA VAL A 7 -4.99 0.19 -0.80
C VAL A 7 -4.14 -0.90 -0.16
N ILE A 8 -3.56 -1.75 -0.98
CA ILE A 8 -2.66 -2.82 -0.55
C ILE A 8 -1.41 -2.84 -1.42
N ASN A 9 -0.30 -3.38 -0.92
CA ASN A 9 0.97 -3.38 -1.67
C ASN A 9 0.93 -4.33 -2.87
N THR A 10 0.53 -5.57 -2.62
CA THR A 10 0.34 -6.65 -3.62
C THR A 10 -0.94 -7.39 -3.30
N LEU A 11 -1.43 -8.24 -4.20
CA LEU A 11 -2.55 -9.13 -3.95
C LEU A 11 -2.09 -10.59 -4.15
N GLY A 12 -1.06 -10.96 -3.41
CA GLY A 12 -0.48 -12.31 -3.41
C GLY A 12 -1.15 -13.26 -2.41
N GLY A 13 -0.59 -14.45 -2.24
CA GLY A 13 -1.17 -15.51 -1.41
C GLY A 13 -0.89 -15.41 0.09
N ALA A 14 -0.49 -14.25 0.64
CA ALA A 14 -0.23 -14.10 2.07
C ALA A 14 -1.52 -13.83 2.88
N GLY A 15 -1.41 -13.90 4.20
CA GLY A 15 -2.58 -13.86 5.10
C GLY A 15 -3.37 -12.57 5.05
N ALA A 16 -2.70 -11.43 4.96
CA ALA A 16 -3.36 -10.12 4.92
C ALA A 16 -4.19 -9.94 3.64
N GLU A 17 -3.67 -10.39 2.48
CA GLU A 17 -4.36 -10.32 1.20
C GLU A 17 -5.62 -11.20 1.20
N LYS A 18 -5.54 -12.40 1.78
CA LYS A 18 -6.69 -13.30 1.93
C LYS A 18 -7.74 -12.68 2.86
N ALA A 19 -7.32 -12.13 4.00
CA ALA A 19 -8.23 -11.45 4.92
C ALA A 19 -8.93 -10.24 4.27
N LEU A 20 -8.25 -9.51 3.39
CA LEU A 20 -8.88 -8.44 2.61
C LEU A 20 -9.97 -9.01 1.70
N LEU A 21 -9.69 -10.07 0.95
CA LEU A 21 -10.66 -10.70 0.05
C LEU A 21 -11.87 -11.30 0.78
N GLU A 22 -11.69 -11.77 2.02
CA GLU A 22 -12.80 -12.20 2.88
C GLU A 22 -13.61 -11.03 3.45
N LEU A 23 -13.00 -9.86 3.61
CA LEU A 23 -13.66 -8.65 4.07
C LEU A 23 -14.49 -7.99 2.98
N LEU A 24 -13.96 -7.87 1.76
CA LEU A 24 -14.58 -7.12 0.67
C LEU A 24 -16.03 -7.54 0.34
N PRO A 25 -16.41 -8.83 0.33
CA PRO A 25 -17.80 -9.26 0.09
C PRO A 25 -18.81 -8.78 1.14
N ARG A 26 -18.36 -8.32 2.30
CA ARG A 26 -19.24 -7.84 3.38
C ARG A 26 -19.74 -6.41 3.16
N PHE A 27 -19.19 -5.71 2.18
CA PHE A 27 -19.67 -4.39 1.77
C PHE A 27 -20.82 -4.51 0.81
N SER A 28 -22.02 -4.12 1.24
CA SER A 28 -23.21 -4.11 0.39
C SER A 28 -23.04 -3.09 -0.74
N PRO A 29 -23.22 -3.50 -2.02
CA PRO A 29 -23.09 -2.60 -3.16
C PRO A 29 -24.21 -1.52 -3.20
N GLU A 30 -25.28 -1.68 -2.45
CA GLU A 30 -26.34 -0.67 -2.31
C GLU A 30 -25.89 0.50 -1.41
N GLU A 31 -25.00 0.22 -0.45
CA GLU A 31 -24.54 1.21 0.53
C GLU A 31 -23.17 1.78 0.19
N TYR A 32 -22.29 0.94 -0.40
CA TYR A 32 -20.87 1.27 -0.59
C TYR A 32 -20.44 1.09 -2.04
N GLU A 33 -19.74 2.09 -2.56
CA GLU A 33 -18.92 2.00 -3.76
C GLU A 33 -17.49 1.67 -3.34
N VAL A 34 -17.10 0.39 -3.47
CA VAL A 34 -15.79 -0.07 -3.01
C VAL A 34 -14.81 -0.12 -4.18
N SER A 35 -13.68 0.52 -3.98
CA SER A 35 -12.54 0.49 -4.91
C SER A 35 -11.32 -0.14 -4.26
N LEU A 36 -10.56 -0.88 -5.05
CA LEU A 36 -9.27 -1.46 -4.65
C LEU A 36 -8.15 -0.91 -5.53
N PHE A 37 -7.08 -0.47 -4.89
CA PHE A 37 -5.83 -0.12 -5.56
C PHE A 37 -4.69 -0.98 -5.04
N VAL A 38 -4.05 -1.74 -5.93
CA VAL A 38 -2.89 -2.58 -5.63
C VAL A 38 -1.63 -1.82 -6.04
N LEU A 39 -0.87 -1.31 -5.10
CA LEU A 39 0.24 -0.37 -5.31
C LEU A 39 1.27 -0.86 -6.33
N MET A 40 1.61 -2.15 -6.27
CA MET A 40 2.55 -2.78 -7.21
C MET A 40 1.87 -3.36 -8.46
N GLY A 41 0.53 -3.40 -8.50
CA GLY A 41 -0.25 -3.95 -9.61
C GLY A 41 0.14 -5.40 -9.93
N GLN A 42 0.26 -6.24 -8.89
CA GLN A 42 0.63 -7.65 -9.03
C GLN A 42 0.03 -8.52 -7.93
N GLY A 43 -0.36 -9.74 -8.31
CA GLY A 43 -0.80 -10.79 -7.42
C GLY A 43 -1.81 -11.73 -8.07
N GLU A 44 -1.72 -13.00 -7.72
CA GLU A 44 -2.56 -14.08 -8.25
C GLU A 44 -4.01 -14.03 -7.76
N LEU A 45 -4.24 -13.48 -6.56
CA LEU A 45 -5.57 -13.48 -5.93
C LEU A 45 -6.55 -12.47 -6.57
N ILE A 46 -6.15 -11.73 -7.58
CA ILE A 46 -7.06 -10.82 -8.30
C ILE A 46 -8.28 -11.52 -8.89
N GLN A 47 -8.15 -12.81 -9.20
CA GLN A 47 -9.24 -13.63 -9.73
C GLN A 47 -10.36 -13.87 -8.70
N GLU A 48 -10.06 -13.71 -7.43
CA GLU A 48 -11.00 -13.86 -6.31
C GLU A 48 -11.67 -12.53 -5.92
N LEU A 49 -11.34 -11.43 -6.65
CA LEU A 49 -11.92 -10.12 -6.36
C LEU A 49 -13.43 -10.13 -6.61
N PRO A 50 -14.27 -9.71 -5.65
CA PRO A 50 -15.70 -9.62 -5.84
C PRO A 50 -16.07 -8.69 -6.99
N ALA A 51 -17.08 -9.08 -7.79
CA ALA A 51 -17.47 -8.36 -9.00
C ALA A 51 -17.94 -6.91 -8.76
N HIS A 52 -18.43 -6.59 -7.57
CA HIS A 52 -18.86 -5.25 -7.18
C HIS A 52 -17.70 -4.34 -6.75
N VAL A 53 -16.47 -4.88 -6.59
CA VAL A 53 -15.29 -4.11 -6.21
C VAL A 53 -14.55 -3.62 -7.45
N LYS A 54 -14.40 -2.32 -7.58
CA LYS A 54 -13.73 -1.69 -8.72
C LYS A 54 -12.21 -1.73 -8.54
N LEU A 55 -11.50 -2.48 -9.40
CA LEU A 55 -10.04 -2.41 -9.46
C LEU A 55 -9.60 -1.14 -10.19
N LEU A 56 -8.77 -0.32 -9.57
CA LEU A 56 -8.31 0.97 -10.13
C LEU A 56 -7.02 0.86 -10.95
N ASN A 57 -6.35 -0.28 -10.90
CA ASN A 57 -5.10 -0.50 -11.63
C ASN A 57 -5.34 -0.55 -13.14
N GLN A 58 -4.67 0.33 -13.91
CA GLN A 58 -4.67 0.31 -15.38
C GLN A 58 -3.87 -0.86 -15.95
N HIS A 59 -2.79 -1.23 -15.27
CA HIS A 59 -1.92 -2.36 -15.61
C HIS A 59 -1.78 -3.28 -14.40
N TYR A 60 -2.05 -4.57 -14.63
CA TYR A 60 -2.01 -5.58 -13.58
C TYR A 60 -1.32 -6.86 -14.08
N SER A 61 -0.56 -7.51 -13.19
CA SER A 61 0.08 -8.80 -13.46
C SER A 61 -0.46 -9.86 -12.51
N THR A 62 -0.93 -10.96 -13.05
CA THR A 62 -1.42 -12.12 -12.27
C THR A 62 -0.29 -13.05 -11.82
N GLU A 63 0.98 -12.70 -12.11
CA GLU A 63 2.12 -13.51 -11.67
C GLU A 63 2.17 -13.60 -10.14
N PRO A 64 2.27 -14.83 -9.59
CA PRO A 64 2.34 -15.04 -8.15
C PRO A 64 3.51 -14.30 -7.52
N VAL A 65 3.23 -13.52 -6.47
CA VAL A 65 4.21 -12.63 -5.83
C VAL A 65 5.36 -13.41 -5.18
N LEU A 66 5.07 -14.59 -4.62
CA LEU A 66 6.02 -15.34 -3.80
C LEU A 66 6.98 -16.22 -4.62
N ASN A 67 6.69 -16.49 -5.88
CA ASN A 67 7.55 -17.30 -6.72
C ASN A 67 8.76 -16.51 -7.29
N LYS A 68 9.76 -17.23 -7.82
CA LYS A 68 10.98 -16.61 -8.38
C LYS A 68 10.68 -15.66 -9.55
N LYS A 69 9.71 -16.01 -10.41
CA LYS A 69 9.33 -15.22 -11.58
C LYS A 69 8.61 -13.95 -11.15
N GLY A 70 7.65 -14.04 -10.23
CA GLY A 70 6.93 -12.88 -9.71
C GLY A 70 7.82 -11.91 -8.95
N LYS A 71 8.79 -12.41 -8.16
CA LYS A 71 9.81 -11.55 -7.51
C LYS A 71 10.65 -10.79 -8.54
N LYS A 72 11.01 -11.44 -9.66
CA LYS A 72 11.72 -10.79 -10.77
C LYS A 72 10.86 -9.70 -11.43
N VAL A 73 9.58 -9.98 -11.67
CA VAL A 73 8.62 -9.00 -12.23
C VAL A 73 8.49 -7.81 -11.28
N LEU A 74 8.33 -8.06 -9.99
CA LEU A 74 8.24 -7.01 -8.98
C LEU A 74 9.51 -6.15 -8.93
N ALA A 75 10.68 -6.79 -8.88
CA ALA A 75 11.97 -6.09 -8.91
C ALA A 75 12.15 -5.27 -10.18
N GLY A 76 11.72 -5.79 -11.34
CA GLY A 76 11.73 -5.07 -12.61
C GLY A 76 10.84 -3.82 -12.58
N LYS A 77 9.65 -3.91 -12.02
CA LYS A 77 8.74 -2.75 -11.83
C LYS A 77 9.36 -1.68 -10.93
N VAL A 78 9.97 -2.11 -9.81
CA VAL A 78 10.68 -1.19 -8.89
C VAL A 78 11.83 -0.48 -9.63
N MET A 79 12.63 -1.26 -10.34
CA MET A 79 13.78 -0.71 -11.11
C MET A 79 13.30 0.23 -12.21
N ALA A 80 12.27 -0.13 -12.97
CA ALA A 80 11.70 0.72 -14.01
C ALA A 80 11.19 2.05 -13.44
N ARG A 81 10.50 2.03 -12.29
CA ARG A 81 10.07 3.25 -11.59
C ARG A 81 11.26 4.07 -11.08
N ALA A 82 12.29 3.42 -10.55
CA ALA A 82 13.50 4.09 -10.07
C ALA A 82 14.25 4.81 -11.18
N LEU A 83 14.31 4.21 -12.38
CA LEU A 83 14.98 4.78 -13.56
C LEU A 83 14.11 5.77 -14.31
N SER A 84 12.77 5.61 -14.26
CA SER A 84 11.86 6.54 -14.90
C SER A 84 11.90 7.91 -14.21
N HIS A 85 11.79 8.99 -15.00
CA HIS A 85 11.69 10.36 -14.50
C HIS A 85 12.90 10.86 -13.68
N ALA A 86 14.07 10.22 -13.78
CA ALA A 86 15.25 10.51 -12.96
C ALA A 86 14.94 10.52 -11.44
N SER A 87 14.00 9.65 -11.01
CA SER A 87 13.47 9.63 -9.65
C SER A 87 14.55 9.44 -8.58
N LEU A 88 15.55 8.60 -8.84
CA LEU A 88 16.69 8.43 -7.95
C LEU A 88 17.43 9.73 -7.69
N PHE A 89 17.73 10.49 -8.75
CA PHE A 89 18.46 11.76 -8.62
C PHE A 89 17.63 12.82 -7.91
N ARG A 90 16.36 12.94 -8.26
CA ARG A 90 15.45 13.91 -7.65
C ARG A 90 15.23 13.66 -6.16
N ASN A 91 15.18 12.39 -5.76
CA ASN A 91 14.98 12.00 -4.38
C ASN A 91 16.27 11.67 -3.62
N LEU A 92 17.44 11.97 -4.18
CA LEU A 92 18.74 11.67 -3.56
C LEU A 92 18.90 12.24 -2.14
N PRO A 93 18.53 13.49 -1.83
CA PRO A 93 18.58 14.00 -0.46
C PRO A 93 17.72 13.19 0.52
N TYR A 94 16.52 12.78 0.08
CA TYR A 94 15.64 11.93 0.87
C TYR A 94 16.25 10.54 1.11
N LEU A 95 16.84 9.93 0.08
CA LEU A 95 17.49 8.61 0.20
C LEU A 95 18.66 8.66 1.18
N ILE A 96 19.53 9.68 1.06
CA ILE A 96 20.67 9.86 1.96
C ILE A 96 20.21 10.08 3.40
N SER A 97 19.25 10.97 3.64
CA SER A 97 18.77 11.26 5.00
C SER A 97 18.15 10.02 5.68
N ASN A 98 17.34 9.26 4.94
CA ASN A 98 16.74 8.03 5.47
C ASN A 98 17.79 6.92 5.67
N PHE A 99 18.76 6.79 4.77
CA PHE A 99 19.86 5.83 4.94
C PHE A 99 20.67 6.11 6.20
N LEU A 100 21.02 7.38 6.44
CA LEU A 100 21.74 7.81 7.64
C LEU A 100 20.92 7.56 8.92
N GLU A 101 19.61 7.83 8.88
CA GLU A 101 18.69 7.54 10.00
C GLU A 101 18.63 6.03 10.29
N MET A 102 18.51 5.20 9.26
CA MET A 102 18.51 3.75 9.39
C MET A 102 19.81 3.20 9.98
N LYS A 103 20.95 3.74 9.55
CA LYS A 103 22.26 3.38 10.11
C LYS A 103 22.36 3.70 11.59
N LYS A 104 21.84 4.87 12.01
CA LYS A 104 21.79 5.26 13.43
C LYS A 104 20.88 4.32 14.24
N ARG A 105 19.75 3.92 13.70
CA ARG A 105 18.75 3.07 14.37
C ARG A 105 19.05 1.58 14.29
N LYS A 106 20.07 1.15 13.55
CA LYS A 106 20.40 -0.27 13.27
C LYS A 106 19.22 -1.08 12.70
N ASN A 107 18.25 -0.41 12.08
CA ASN A 107 17.07 -1.03 11.50
C ASN A 107 16.87 -0.54 10.05
N VAL A 108 16.78 -1.47 9.11
CA VAL A 108 16.64 -1.17 7.68
C VAL A 108 15.20 -1.38 7.26
N CYS A 109 14.47 -0.30 7.06
CA CYS A 109 13.13 -0.31 6.49
C CYS A 109 13.21 0.09 5.00
N VAL A 110 13.26 -0.90 4.13
CA VAL A 110 13.42 -0.70 2.68
C VAL A 110 12.23 0.07 2.10
N ASP A 111 11.03 -0.18 2.58
CA ASP A 111 9.81 0.51 2.14
C ASP A 111 9.90 2.02 2.39
N LYS A 112 10.36 2.41 3.58
CA LYS A 112 10.55 3.82 3.92
C LYS A 112 11.65 4.45 3.07
N LEU A 113 12.74 3.72 2.87
CA LEU A 113 13.88 4.21 2.07
C LEU A 113 13.47 4.50 0.63
N LEU A 114 12.75 3.58 0.02
CA LEU A 114 12.41 3.66 -1.40
C LEU A 114 11.05 4.34 -1.67
N TRP A 115 10.30 4.70 -0.62
CA TRP A 115 8.93 5.18 -0.79
C TRP A 115 8.80 6.30 -1.83
N LYS A 116 9.57 7.39 -1.72
CA LYS A 116 9.46 8.50 -2.68
C LYS A 116 9.83 8.11 -4.10
N VAL A 117 10.80 7.21 -4.26
CA VAL A 117 11.18 6.68 -5.57
C VAL A 117 10.06 5.82 -6.15
N MET A 118 9.44 5.00 -5.32
CA MET A 118 8.30 4.15 -5.71
C MET A 118 7.04 4.96 -6.00
N ALA A 119 6.86 6.07 -5.29
CA ALA A 119 5.72 6.96 -5.46
C ALA A 119 5.82 7.84 -6.71
N ASP A 120 7.02 8.06 -7.23
CA ASP A 120 7.20 8.74 -8.50
C ASP A 120 6.60 7.91 -9.65
N GLY A 121 5.64 8.51 -10.36
CA GLY A 121 4.87 7.83 -11.40
C GLY A 121 3.83 6.82 -10.89
N ALA A 122 3.59 6.71 -9.59
CA ALA A 122 2.45 5.98 -9.08
C ALA A 122 1.15 6.66 -9.56
N TRP A 123 0.16 5.83 -9.91
CA TRP A 123 -1.17 6.34 -10.25
C TRP A 123 -1.72 7.18 -9.10
N ARG A 124 -2.39 8.26 -9.43
CA ARG A 124 -3.03 9.16 -8.46
C ARG A 124 -4.50 9.29 -8.81
N THR A 125 -5.33 9.17 -7.80
CA THR A 125 -6.76 9.45 -7.96
C THR A 125 -7.05 10.93 -7.73
N THR A 126 -7.94 11.48 -8.55
CA THR A 126 -8.56 12.78 -8.31
C THR A 126 -9.90 12.66 -7.59
N GLU A 127 -10.39 11.43 -7.41
CA GLU A 127 -11.63 11.17 -6.70
C GLU A 127 -11.48 11.43 -5.20
N GLN A 128 -12.57 11.89 -4.59
CA GLN A 128 -12.69 12.01 -3.15
C GLN A 128 -13.43 10.78 -2.61
N TYR A 129 -12.91 10.25 -1.49
CA TYR A 129 -13.48 9.09 -0.80
C TYR A 129 -13.99 9.51 0.59
N ASP A 130 -15.03 8.84 1.08
CA ASP A 130 -15.48 8.99 2.46
C ASP A 130 -14.48 8.31 3.42
N LEU A 131 -13.93 7.16 2.98
CA LEU A 131 -12.94 6.40 3.74
C LEU A 131 -11.85 5.85 2.81
N ALA A 132 -10.59 6.03 3.18
CA ALA A 132 -9.46 5.36 2.56
C ALA A 132 -8.72 4.50 3.58
N VAL A 133 -8.54 3.22 3.26
CA VAL A 133 -7.94 2.21 4.12
C VAL A 133 -6.66 1.68 3.50
N ALA A 134 -5.53 1.92 4.16
CA ALA A 134 -4.30 1.19 3.89
C ALA A 134 -4.39 -0.17 4.58
N TYR A 135 -4.51 -1.25 3.81
CA TYR A 135 -4.72 -2.59 4.37
C TYR A 135 -3.43 -3.29 4.78
N LEU A 136 -2.31 -2.58 4.73
CA LEU A 136 -1.00 -2.99 5.26
C LEU A 136 -0.22 -1.75 5.69
N GLU A 137 0.70 -1.94 6.60
CA GLU A 137 1.74 -0.96 6.92
C GLU A 137 2.70 -0.75 5.73
N GLY A 138 3.56 0.27 5.81
CA GLY A 138 4.57 0.56 4.79
C GLY A 138 4.02 1.31 3.58
N GLY A 139 4.26 0.80 2.37
CA GLY A 139 3.96 1.50 1.11
C GLY A 139 2.51 1.95 0.96
N SER A 140 1.54 1.08 1.29
CA SER A 140 0.11 1.40 1.23
C SER A 140 -0.28 2.51 2.20
N ALA A 141 0.28 2.50 3.43
CA ALA A 141 0.04 3.56 4.41
C ALA A 141 0.58 4.92 3.95
N TYR A 142 1.79 4.94 3.38
CA TYR A 142 2.37 6.16 2.81
C TYR A 142 1.54 6.66 1.63
N TYR A 143 1.08 5.75 0.75
CA TYR A 143 0.25 6.11 -0.39
C TYR A 143 -1.07 6.76 0.03
N VAL A 144 -1.79 6.16 0.96
CA VAL A 144 -3.06 6.70 1.48
C VAL A 144 -2.85 8.05 2.13
N ARG A 145 -1.77 8.21 2.91
CA ARG A 145 -1.44 9.48 3.54
C ARG A 145 -1.18 10.59 2.51
N ASP A 146 -0.32 10.31 1.51
CA ASP A 146 0.27 11.34 0.66
C ASP A 146 -0.54 11.63 -0.61
N TYR A 147 -1.28 10.64 -1.14
CA TYR A 147 -1.86 10.72 -2.48
C TYR A 147 -3.36 10.47 -2.57
N VAL A 148 -4.01 10.07 -1.50
CA VAL A 148 -5.46 9.84 -1.51
C VAL A 148 -6.18 11.01 -0.85
N ASN A 149 -7.19 11.54 -1.55
CA ASN A 149 -8.11 12.52 -0.97
C ASN A 149 -9.28 11.76 -0.34
N ALA A 150 -9.36 11.75 0.99
CA ALA A 150 -10.43 11.09 1.73
C ALA A 150 -10.76 11.85 3.02
N GLU A 151 -12.04 11.81 3.40
CA GLU A 151 -12.53 12.44 4.64
C GLU A 151 -11.90 11.75 5.86
N LYS A 152 -11.85 10.40 5.81
CA LYS A 152 -11.23 9.58 6.86
C LYS A 152 -10.18 8.68 6.25
N LYS A 153 -9.06 8.51 6.97
CA LYS A 153 -7.98 7.60 6.58
C LYS A 153 -7.67 6.65 7.72
N ALA A 154 -7.56 5.36 7.40
CA ALA A 154 -7.26 4.31 8.35
C ALA A 154 -6.11 3.42 7.86
N VAL A 155 -5.44 2.74 8.78
CA VAL A 155 -4.39 1.76 8.48
C VAL A 155 -4.67 0.51 9.27
N PHE A 156 -4.68 -0.66 8.61
CA PHE A 156 -4.61 -1.94 9.28
C PHE A 156 -3.15 -2.31 9.51
N LEU A 157 -2.82 -2.67 10.75
CA LEU A 157 -1.50 -3.14 11.16
C LEU A 157 -1.56 -4.65 11.36
N HIS A 158 -0.80 -5.40 10.56
CA HIS A 158 -0.76 -6.86 10.61
C HIS A 158 0.45 -7.40 11.37
N VAL A 159 1.33 -6.53 11.85
CA VAL A 159 2.50 -6.90 12.65
C VAL A 159 2.50 -6.17 14.00
N ASP A 160 3.08 -6.80 15.02
CA ASP A 160 3.32 -6.15 16.29
C ASP A 160 4.26 -4.95 16.09
N TYR A 161 3.71 -3.78 16.27
CA TYR A 161 4.35 -2.51 16.03
C TYR A 161 5.60 -2.29 16.89
N ALA A 162 5.55 -2.75 18.14
CA ALA A 162 6.66 -2.61 19.06
C ALA A 162 7.86 -3.49 18.69
N ARG A 163 7.60 -4.64 18.07
CA ARG A 163 8.64 -5.62 17.66
C ARG A 163 9.16 -5.39 16.24
N ALA A 164 8.35 -4.87 15.34
CA ALA A 164 8.75 -4.67 13.95
C ALA A 164 9.78 -3.56 13.76
N GLY A 165 9.98 -2.68 14.75
CA GLY A 165 10.97 -1.60 14.71
C GLY A 165 10.84 -0.63 13.51
N SER A 166 9.79 -0.80 12.73
CA SER A 166 9.71 -0.26 11.38
C SER A 166 9.13 1.14 11.32
N VAL A 167 8.71 1.75 12.44
CA VAL A 167 8.04 3.04 12.34
C VAL A 167 8.43 4.05 13.39
N SER A 168 9.06 5.11 12.92
CA SER A 168 9.03 6.41 13.56
C SER A 168 7.91 7.23 12.90
N TYR A 169 6.68 7.06 13.36
CA TYR A 169 5.58 7.93 12.97
C TYR A 169 5.51 9.12 13.91
N THR A 170 6.07 10.21 13.50
CA THR A 170 5.90 11.50 14.21
C THR A 170 4.58 12.18 13.88
N HIS A 171 3.76 11.66 12.96
CA HIS A 171 2.57 12.37 12.47
C HIS A 171 1.31 11.53 12.19
N LEU A 172 1.22 10.29 12.62
CA LEU A 172 -0.07 9.60 12.67
C LEU A 172 -0.56 9.62 14.13
N ARG A 173 -1.54 10.46 14.44
CA ARG A 173 -2.35 10.25 15.63
C ARG A 173 -3.16 8.98 15.38
N ALA A 174 -2.68 7.86 15.90
CA ALA A 174 -3.50 6.68 16.06
C ALA A 174 -4.54 7.03 17.15
N HIS A 175 -5.81 7.13 16.76
CA HIS A 175 -6.88 6.92 17.70
C HIS A 175 -6.97 5.41 17.90
N GLU A 176 -6.35 4.92 18.96
CA GLU A 176 -6.63 3.60 19.49
C GLU A 176 -8.09 3.61 19.94
N THR A 177 -8.95 2.99 19.18
CA THR A 177 -10.24 2.53 19.68
C THR A 177 -10.01 1.11 20.18
N ASP A 178 -9.67 0.98 21.46
CA ASP A 178 -9.84 -0.25 22.19
C ASP A 178 -11.34 -0.58 22.20
N GLN A 179 -11.78 -1.41 21.30
CA GLN A 179 -13.05 -2.13 21.43
C GLN A 179 -12.71 -3.60 21.58
N TYR A 180 -12.62 -4.01 22.84
CA TYR A 180 -12.79 -5.40 23.21
C TYR A 180 -14.25 -5.77 22.99
N LEU A 181 -14.48 -6.76 22.17
CA LEU A 181 -15.66 -7.63 22.20
C LEU A 181 -15.24 -9.02 22.64
#